data_c06278174f838eb874b2844c15ee7a56
#
_entry.id   c06278174f838eb874b2844c15ee7a56
#
_cell.length_a   1.000
_cell.length_b   1.000
_cell.length_c   1.000
_cell.angle_alpha   90.00
_cell.angle_beta   90.00
_cell.angle_gamma   90.00
#
_symmetry.space_group_name_H-M   'P 1'
#
loop_
_entity.id
_entity.type
_entity.pdbx_description
1 polymer ?
#
loop_
_entity_poly.entity_id
_entity_poly.type
_entity_poly.pdbx_seq_one_letter_code
_entity_poly.pdbx_strand_id
1 'polypeptide(L)'
;MRILHILDHSLPLHSGYTFRTLAILRQQRALGWHTTQLTSAKQGPSDSAQQLVDGWHFYRTAPDARWWARLPVLRQVAVIIGLAVRLRQLAQQARPDILHAHSPALNAIAAINAGRALGIPVVYEVRAFWEDAAADHGSSRPGGLRYRLTRALETYALRRADAVTTICDGLRRELCARGVPAHKITVIPNAVDAGAFKAPHNPALARTLGLDGHPVIGFIGSFYAYEGLALLLRAMPRMLAAQPALRLLLAGGGPQDAALRALAAQLGIEYAVVFAGRVPHAQVAAYYQLVDICVYPRLPMRLTELVTPLKPLEAMAQGRLVVASDVGGHRELVEHGKTGMLFRAGDAEALALAVLNLLLAPASCAVLRRQARTFVETERSWGASVGRYAPVYARLAAARRVAGVAGAAP
;
A
#
# COMPACT_ATOMS: atom_id res chain seq x y z
N MET A 1 -2.43 -6.07 -25.57
CA MET A 1 -1.37 -5.20 -25.03
C MET A 1 -0.45 -6.04 -24.17
N ARG A 2 0.86 -5.89 -24.31
CA ARG A 2 1.89 -6.60 -23.54
C ARG A 2 2.61 -5.60 -22.61
N ILE A 3 2.58 -5.88 -21.31
CA ILE A 3 3.11 -4.99 -20.27
C ILE A 3 4.19 -5.74 -19.51
N LEU A 4 5.37 -5.14 -19.39
CA LEU A 4 6.44 -5.67 -18.56
C LEU A 4 6.54 -4.83 -17.29
N HIS A 5 6.21 -5.44 -16.16
CA HIS A 5 6.26 -4.84 -14.84
C HIS A 5 7.63 -5.01 -14.21
N ILE A 6 8.21 -3.92 -13.72
CA ILE A 6 9.47 -3.86 -13.02
C ILE A 6 9.19 -3.57 -11.56
N LEU A 7 9.49 -4.53 -10.70
CA LEU A 7 9.11 -4.59 -9.28
C LEU A 7 10.33 -4.53 -8.37
N ASP A 8 10.19 -3.91 -7.21
CA ASP A 8 11.23 -3.96 -6.17
C ASP A 8 11.33 -5.37 -5.59
N HIS A 9 10.18 -5.91 -5.19
CA HIS A 9 10.00 -7.27 -4.69
C HIS A 9 8.61 -7.83 -5.04
N SER A 10 8.41 -9.12 -4.81
CA SER A 10 7.15 -9.85 -5.07
C SER A 10 7.03 -11.06 -4.14
N LEU A 11 6.08 -11.96 -4.39
CA LEU A 11 6.03 -13.25 -3.71
C LEU A 11 7.40 -13.96 -3.75
N PRO A 12 7.76 -14.69 -2.66
CA PRO A 12 6.96 -15.02 -1.47
C PRO A 12 6.93 -13.93 -0.39
N LEU A 13 7.51 -12.73 -0.62
CA LEU A 13 7.47 -11.64 0.34
C LEU A 13 6.06 -11.02 0.40
N HIS A 14 5.37 -11.23 1.51
CA HIS A 14 4.03 -10.69 1.73
C HIS A 14 4.11 -9.26 2.26
N SER A 15 3.59 -8.31 1.50
CA SER A 15 3.53 -6.90 1.84
C SER A 15 2.36 -6.23 1.12
N GLY A 16 1.95 -5.03 1.57
CA GLY A 16 0.95 -4.23 0.85
C GLY A 16 1.38 -3.93 -0.59
N TYR A 17 2.69 -3.79 -0.83
CA TYR A 17 3.25 -3.64 -2.17
C TYR A 17 2.98 -4.87 -3.05
N THR A 18 3.24 -6.08 -2.53
CA THR A 18 3.02 -7.34 -3.22
C THR A 18 1.53 -7.57 -3.51
N PHE A 19 0.66 -7.40 -2.51
CA PHE A 19 -0.78 -7.60 -2.67
C PHE A 19 -1.41 -6.64 -3.68
N ARG A 20 -1.05 -5.34 -3.63
CA ARG A 20 -1.47 -4.39 -4.65
C ARG A 20 -0.98 -4.80 -6.04
N THR A 21 0.27 -5.22 -6.17
CA THR A 21 0.82 -5.66 -7.45
C THR A 21 0.04 -6.84 -8.02
N LEU A 22 -0.21 -7.87 -7.22
CA LEU A 22 -0.96 -9.05 -7.66
C LEU A 22 -2.40 -8.71 -8.07
N ALA A 23 -3.05 -7.80 -7.35
CA ALA A 23 -4.39 -7.34 -7.71
C ALA A 23 -4.40 -6.59 -9.06
N ILE A 24 -3.42 -5.72 -9.30
CA ILE A 24 -3.23 -5.05 -10.60
C ILE A 24 -3.04 -6.08 -11.71
N LEU A 25 -2.13 -7.04 -11.51
CA LEU A 25 -1.83 -8.07 -12.51
C LEU A 25 -3.05 -8.94 -12.84
N ARG A 26 -3.84 -9.35 -11.82
CA ARG A 26 -5.09 -10.11 -12.03
C ARG A 26 -6.07 -9.34 -12.91
N GLN A 27 -6.30 -8.07 -12.58
CA GLN A 27 -7.26 -7.25 -13.33
C GLN A 27 -6.77 -6.92 -14.74
N GLN A 28 -5.49 -6.67 -14.92
CA GLN A 28 -4.91 -6.47 -16.25
C GLN A 28 -5.07 -7.71 -17.13
N ARG A 29 -4.86 -8.91 -16.58
CA ARG A 29 -5.11 -10.17 -17.29
C ARG A 29 -6.59 -10.37 -17.59
N ALA A 30 -7.49 -10.01 -16.68
CA ALA A 30 -8.92 -10.04 -16.89
C ALA A 30 -9.37 -9.09 -18.03
N LEU A 31 -8.63 -7.97 -18.24
CA LEU A 31 -8.81 -7.07 -19.39
C LEU A 31 -8.18 -7.61 -20.70
N GLY A 32 -7.66 -8.83 -20.71
CA GLY A 32 -7.02 -9.44 -21.87
C GLY A 32 -5.59 -8.92 -22.13
N TRP A 33 -4.94 -8.30 -21.15
CA TRP A 33 -3.56 -7.84 -21.30
C TRP A 33 -2.57 -8.93 -20.85
N HIS A 34 -1.47 -9.06 -21.58
CA HIS A 34 -0.38 -9.96 -21.22
C HIS A 34 0.60 -9.26 -20.29
N THR A 35 0.84 -9.85 -19.12
CA THR A 35 1.74 -9.28 -18.12
C THR A 35 2.96 -10.16 -17.93
N THR A 36 4.13 -9.55 -17.94
CA THR A 36 5.43 -10.15 -17.56
C THR A 36 5.96 -9.42 -16.34
N GLN A 37 6.54 -10.11 -15.36
CA GLN A 37 6.97 -9.53 -14.09
C GLN A 37 8.46 -9.80 -13.86
N LEU A 38 9.25 -8.73 -13.68
CA LEU A 38 10.66 -8.75 -13.35
C LEU A 38 10.89 -8.09 -11.99
N THR A 39 11.55 -8.78 -11.06
CA THR A 39 11.96 -8.18 -9.78
C THR A 39 13.40 -7.70 -9.80
N SER A 40 13.68 -6.65 -9.06
CA SER A 40 15.04 -6.17 -8.81
C SER A 40 15.83 -7.13 -7.92
N ALA A 41 17.13 -6.89 -7.80
CA ALA A 41 18.01 -7.64 -6.89
C ALA A 41 17.66 -7.45 -5.40
N LYS A 42 16.78 -6.50 -5.06
CA LYS A 42 16.25 -6.32 -3.69
C LYS A 42 15.25 -7.38 -3.26
N GLN A 43 14.75 -8.20 -4.18
CA GLN A 43 13.99 -9.41 -3.85
C GLN A 43 14.75 -10.33 -2.89
N GLY A 44 16.08 -10.27 -2.93
CA GLY A 44 16.97 -11.19 -2.25
C GLY A 44 17.52 -12.30 -3.16
N PRO A 45 18.31 -13.20 -2.62
CA PRO A 45 18.83 -14.35 -3.34
C PRO A 45 17.70 -15.21 -3.92
N SER A 46 17.89 -15.71 -5.13
CA SER A 46 17.01 -16.66 -5.78
C SER A 46 17.87 -17.70 -6.50
N ASP A 47 17.53 -18.97 -6.30
CA ASP A 47 18.24 -20.09 -6.90
C ASP A 47 18.03 -20.19 -8.42
N SER A 48 17.06 -19.43 -8.94
CA SER A 48 16.71 -19.44 -10.35
C SER A 48 16.41 -18.03 -10.87
N ALA A 49 16.78 -17.78 -12.13
CA ALA A 49 16.46 -16.56 -12.87
C ALA A 49 14.95 -16.43 -13.18
N GLN A 50 14.16 -17.47 -12.91
CA GLN A 50 12.71 -17.53 -13.08
C GLN A 50 12.12 -18.37 -11.93
N GLN A 51 10.99 -17.91 -11.39
CA GLN A 51 10.32 -18.57 -10.28
C GLN A 51 8.81 -18.58 -10.52
N LEU A 52 8.18 -19.73 -10.33
CA LEU A 52 6.73 -19.87 -10.23
C LEU A 52 6.35 -19.90 -8.75
N VAL A 53 5.56 -18.92 -8.31
CA VAL A 53 5.10 -18.81 -6.92
C VAL A 53 3.61 -18.53 -6.94
N ASP A 54 2.79 -19.38 -6.32
CA ASP A 54 1.32 -19.27 -6.26
C ASP A 54 0.66 -19.04 -7.64
N GLY A 55 1.13 -19.74 -8.68
CA GLY A 55 0.64 -19.62 -10.04
C GLY A 55 1.12 -18.37 -10.80
N TRP A 56 2.01 -17.57 -10.18
CA TRP A 56 2.60 -16.38 -10.80
C TRP A 56 4.02 -16.65 -11.24
N HIS A 57 4.31 -16.36 -12.50
CA HIS A 57 5.66 -16.49 -13.05
C HIS A 57 6.42 -15.17 -12.88
N PHE A 58 7.52 -15.19 -12.14
CA PHE A 58 8.40 -14.05 -11.92
C PHE A 58 9.78 -14.29 -12.52
N TYR A 59 10.29 -13.30 -13.26
CA TYR A 59 11.69 -13.20 -13.60
C TYR A 59 12.44 -12.50 -12.48
N ARG A 60 13.65 -12.99 -12.17
CA ARG A 60 14.49 -12.47 -11.09
C ARG A 60 15.75 -11.81 -11.63
N THR A 61 16.19 -10.76 -10.95
CA THR A 61 17.50 -10.14 -11.18
C THR A 61 18.44 -10.58 -10.08
N ALA A 62 19.53 -11.24 -10.44
CA ALA A 62 20.54 -11.66 -9.46
C ALA A 62 21.23 -10.44 -8.85
N PRO A 63 21.60 -10.48 -7.55
CA PRO A 63 22.49 -9.49 -6.97
C PRO A 63 23.85 -9.45 -7.68
N ASP A 64 24.43 -8.26 -7.80
CA ASP A 64 25.77 -8.10 -8.35
C ASP A 64 26.83 -8.63 -7.37
N ALA A 65 27.62 -9.59 -7.79
CA ALA A 65 28.64 -10.24 -6.97
C ALA A 65 29.94 -9.43 -6.84
N ARG A 66 30.13 -8.36 -7.63
CA ARG A 66 31.37 -7.56 -7.64
C ARG A 66 31.59 -6.88 -6.30
N TRP A 67 32.84 -6.75 -5.88
CA TRP A 67 33.22 -6.21 -4.58
C TRP A 67 32.70 -4.79 -4.32
N TRP A 68 32.70 -3.91 -5.34
CA TRP A 68 32.23 -2.54 -5.24
C TRP A 68 30.70 -2.44 -5.02
N ALA A 69 29.94 -3.46 -5.45
CA ALA A 69 28.51 -3.54 -5.22
C ALA A 69 28.14 -3.73 -3.73
N ARG A 70 29.11 -4.00 -2.87
CA ARG A 70 28.94 -4.11 -1.41
C ARG A 70 28.97 -2.73 -0.74
N LEU A 71 29.55 -1.71 -1.37
CA LEU A 71 29.60 -0.35 -0.84
C LEU A 71 28.21 0.31 -0.88
N PRO A 72 27.77 1.02 0.19
CA PRO A 72 26.39 1.47 0.36
C PRO A 72 25.79 2.24 -0.83
N VAL A 73 26.55 3.21 -1.38
CA VAL A 73 26.10 4.03 -2.53
C VAL A 73 26.21 3.24 -3.84
N LEU A 74 27.32 2.57 -4.06
CA LEU A 74 27.60 1.81 -5.29
C LEU A 74 26.67 0.59 -5.40
N ARG A 75 26.20 0.03 -4.30
CA ARG A 75 25.17 -1.00 -4.29
C ARG A 75 23.89 -0.55 -5.01
N GLN A 76 23.47 0.71 -4.84
CA GLN A 76 22.27 1.20 -5.53
C GLN A 76 22.52 1.33 -7.04
N VAL A 77 23.71 1.74 -7.42
CA VAL A 77 24.15 1.78 -8.84
C VAL A 77 24.19 0.37 -9.44
N ALA A 78 24.72 -0.60 -8.71
CA ALA A 78 24.74 -2.01 -9.12
C ALA A 78 23.33 -2.56 -9.35
N VAL A 79 22.37 -2.24 -8.48
CA VAL A 79 20.95 -2.62 -8.63
C VAL A 79 20.39 -2.04 -9.95
N ILE A 80 20.63 -0.76 -10.24
CA ILE A 80 20.15 -0.12 -11.49
C ILE A 80 20.76 -0.79 -12.72
N ILE A 81 22.08 -1.00 -12.74
CA ILE A 81 22.78 -1.58 -13.88
C ILE A 81 22.32 -3.02 -14.11
N GLY A 82 22.35 -3.87 -13.08
CA GLY A 82 21.93 -5.27 -13.18
C GLY A 82 20.49 -5.41 -13.66
N LEU A 83 19.60 -4.59 -13.09
CA LEU A 83 18.19 -4.56 -13.48
C LEU A 83 18.01 -4.09 -14.93
N ALA A 84 18.74 -3.05 -15.37
CA ALA A 84 18.65 -2.54 -16.75
C ALA A 84 19.14 -3.56 -17.79
N VAL A 85 20.22 -4.28 -17.48
CA VAL A 85 20.73 -5.36 -18.36
C VAL A 85 19.70 -6.48 -18.47
N ARG A 86 19.21 -6.99 -17.32
CA ARG A 86 18.21 -8.07 -17.29
C ARG A 86 16.89 -7.66 -17.97
N LEU A 87 16.48 -6.40 -17.77
CA LEU A 87 15.28 -5.84 -18.39
C LEU A 87 15.40 -5.80 -19.92
N ARG A 88 16.55 -5.38 -20.47
CA ARG A 88 16.77 -5.36 -21.93
C ARG A 88 16.68 -6.76 -22.54
N GLN A 89 17.33 -7.76 -21.91
CA GLN A 89 17.24 -9.16 -22.34
C GLN A 89 15.81 -9.66 -22.38
N LEU A 90 15.08 -9.43 -21.29
CA LEU A 90 13.69 -9.87 -21.17
C LEU A 90 12.76 -9.12 -22.14
N ALA A 91 12.97 -7.81 -22.33
CA ALA A 91 12.17 -7.01 -23.24
C ALA A 91 12.35 -7.41 -24.71
N GLN A 92 13.54 -7.86 -25.11
CA GLN A 92 13.78 -8.41 -26.46
C GLN A 92 12.99 -9.70 -26.70
N GLN A 93 12.84 -10.55 -25.67
CA GLN A 93 12.08 -11.80 -25.73
C GLN A 93 10.55 -11.55 -25.65
N ALA A 94 10.11 -10.80 -24.65
CA ALA A 94 8.68 -10.55 -24.36
C ALA A 94 8.05 -9.52 -25.33
N ARG A 95 8.86 -8.68 -25.97
CA ARG A 95 8.43 -7.58 -26.86
C ARG A 95 7.28 -6.75 -26.28
N PRO A 96 7.45 -6.14 -25.08
CA PRO A 96 6.39 -5.41 -24.44
C PRO A 96 6.04 -4.12 -25.20
N ASP A 97 4.78 -3.73 -25.10
CA ASP A 97 4.31 -2.44 -25.60
C ASP A 97 4.66 -1.32 -24.61
N ILE A 98 4.69 -1.64 -23.31
CA ILE A 98 4.90 -0.73 -22.18
C ILE A 98 5.87 -1.35 -21.18
N LEU A 99 6.79 -0.56 -20.65
CA LEU A 99 7.54 -0.83 -19.42
C LEU A 99 6.86 -0.12 -18.27
N HIS A 100 6.37 -0.87 -17.28
CA HIS A 100 5.70 -0.30 -16.10
C HIS A 100 6.57 -0.51 -14.86
N ALA A 101 7.33 0.52 -14.49
CA ALA A 101 8.18 0.52 -13.31
C ALA A 101 7.35 0.93 -12.07
N HIS A 102 7.45 0.13 -11.02
CA HIS A 102 6.87 0.46 -9.72
C HIS A 102 7.96 1.00 -8.79
N SER A 103 7.61 1.96 -7.92
CA SER A 103 8.58 2.51 -6.95
C SER A 103 9.41 1.41 -6.26
N PRO A 104 10.68 1.66 -5.96
CA PRO A 104 11.38 2.95 -5.89
C PRO A 104 11.93 3.45 -7.23
N ALA A 105 12.48 4.69 -7.21
CA ALA A 105 13.12 5.33 -8.38
C ALA A 105 14.18 4.48 -9.08
N LEU A 106 14.86 3.57 -8.38
CA LEU A 106 15.86 2.68 -8.96
C LEU A 106 15.27 1.82 -10.09
N ASN A 107 14.05 1.33 -9.90
CA ASN A 107 13.33 0.55 -10.91
C ASN A 107 12.98 1.42 -12.13
N ALA A 108 12.53 2.65 -11.87
CA ALA A 108 12.20 3.60 -12.93
C ALA A 108 13.43 4.00 -13.75
N ILE A 109 14.58 4.25 -13.10
CA ILE A 109 15.83 4.61 -13.80
C ILE A 109 16.31 3.47 -14.68
N ALA A 110 16.27 2.22 -14.18
CA ALA A 110 16.57 1.04 -14.99
C ALA A 110 15.61 0.91 -16.19
N ALA A 111 14.31 1.11 -15.96
CA ALA A 111 13.30 1.09 -17.01
C ALA A 111 13.48 2.20 -18.05
N ILE A 112 13.78 3.43 -17.63
CA ILE A 112 14.05 4.56 -18.52
C ILE A 112 15.27 4.29 -19.41
N ASN A 113 16.35 3.74 -18.82
CA ASN A 113 17.54 3.39 -19.59
C ASN A 113 17.27 2.30 -20.64
N ALA A 114 16.54 1.25 -20.25
CA ALA A 114 16.17 0.18 -21.17
C ALA A 114 15.14 0.66 -22.21
N GLY A 115 14.13 1.41 -21.78
CA GLY A 115 13.07 1.93 -22.64
C GLY A 115 13.60 2.84 -23.75
N ARG A 116 14.55 3.74 -23.42
CA ARG A 116 15.22 4.59 -24.41
C ARG A 116 16.01 3.80 -25.42
N ALA A 117 16.77 2.79 -24.97
CA ALA A 117 17.57 1.96 -25.85
C ALA A 117 16.73 1.10 -26.82
N LEU A 118 15.47 0.77 -26.41
CA LEU A 118 14.58 -0.13 -27.15
C LEU A 118 13.38 0.59 -27.80
N GLY A 119 13.26 1.89 -27.63
CA GLY A 119 12.11 2.67 -28.10
C GLY A 119 10.79 2.24 -27.45
N ILE A 120 10.80 1.84 -26.17
CA ILE A 120 9.62 1.38 -25.43
C ILE A 120 9.25 2.42 -24.37
N PRO A 121 8.00 2.94 -24.37
CA PRO A 121 7.57 3.95 -23.39
C PRO A 121 7.53 3.39 -21.97
N VAL A 122 7.82 4.27 -21.00
CA VAL A 122 7.94 3.94 -19.58
C VAL A 122 6.86 4.65 -18.78
N VAL A 123 6.06 3.87 -18.04
CA VAL A 123 5.18 4.35 -16.98
C VAL A 123 5.88 4.14 -15.64
N TYR A 124 5.87 5.17 -14.79
CA TYR A 124 6.40 5.07 -13.44
C TYR A 124 5.28 5.21 -12.41
N GLU A 125 5.06 4.16 -11.61
CA GLU A 125 4.06 4.15 -10.53
C GLU A 125 4.69 4.48 -9.18
N VAL A 126 4.28 5.61 -8.58
CA VAL A 126 4.71 6.06 -7.26
C VAL A 126 3.66 5.65 -6.22
N ARG A 127 4.07 4.84 -5.24
CA ARG A 127 3.22 4.35 -4.14
C ARG A 127 3.49 5.04 -2.82
N ALA A 128 4.69 5.55 -2.63
CA ALA A 128 5.14 6.38 -1.52
C ALA A 128 6.47 7.03 -1.92
N PHE A 129 6.86 8.09 -1.22
CA PHE A 129 8.20 8.65 -1.38
C PHE A 129 9.17 7.95 -0.44
N TRP A 130 10.23 7.39 -0.99
CA TRP A 130 11.20 6.59 -0.22
C TRP A 130 12.05 7.42 0.72
N GLU A 131 12.30 8.69 0.41
CA GLU A 131 12.94 9.63 1.33
C GLU A 131 12.11 9.85 2.59
N ASP A 132 10.77 9.96 2.45
CA ASP A 132 9.85 10.14 3.56
C ASP A 132 9.77 8.85 4.39
N ALA A 133 9.60 7.70 3.74
CA ALA A 133 9.59 6.41 4.42
C ALA A 133 10.91 6.12 5.18
N ALA A 134 12.06 6.48 4.60
CA ALA A 134 13.35 6.33 5.26
C ALA A 134 13.50 7.26 6.48
N ALA A 135 12.91 8.45 6.43
CA ALA A 135 12.89 9.38 7.56
C ALA A 135 11.98 8.84 8.69
N ASP A 136 10.80 8.36 8.34
CA ASP A 136 9.83 7.82 9.31
C ASP A 136 10.33 6.53 10.00
N HIS A 137 11.14 5.74 9.30
CA HIS A 137 11.83 4.57 9.88
C HIS A 137 13.14 4.93 10.64
N GLY A 138 13.46 6.22 10.78
CA GLY A 138 14.66 6.68 11.51
C GLY A 138 15.99 6.41 10.80
N SER A 139 15.96 5.90 9.54
CA SER A 139 17.18 5.60 8.78
C SER A 139 17.73 6.81 8.01
N SER A 140 17.00 7.92 7.99
CA SER A 140 17.39 9.21 7.40
C SER A 140 16.79 10.36 8.20
N ARG A 141 17.43 11.54 8.17
CA ARG A 141 16.85 12.75 8.76
C ARG A 141 16.14 13.57 7.66
N PRO A 142 14.93 14.11 7.91
CA PRO A 142 14.28 15.03 6.99
C PRO A 142 15.24 16.19 6.61
N GLY A 143 15.36 16.47 5.32
CA GLY A 143 16.27 17.51 4.81
C GLY A 143 17.77 17.18 4.83
N GLY A 144 18.20 16.06 5.41
CA GLY A 144 19.59 15.60 5.39
C GLY A 144 20.09 15.24 3.99
N LEU A 145 21.40 15.06 3.83
CA LEU A 145 22.03 14.80 2.52
C LEU A 145 21.41 13.57 1.83
N ARG A 146 21.27 12.46 2.54
CA ARG A 146 20.66 11.24 2.01
C ARG A 146 19.22 11.48 1.55
N TYR A 147 18.43 12.19 2.37
CA TYR A 147 17.06 12.57 2.02
C TYR A 147 17.02 13.38 0.72
N ARG A 148 17.86 14.43 0.62
CA ARG A 148 17.94 15.30 -0.58
C ARG A 148 18.37 14.55 -1.82
N LEU A 149 19.36 13.64 -1.72
CA LEU A 149 19.82 12.82 -2.82
C LEU A 149 18.73 11.84 -3.29
N THR A 150 18.04 11.16 -2.36
CA THR A 150 16.93 10.24 -2.69
C THR A 150 15.80 11.00 -3.38
N ARG A 151 15.43 12.19 -2.84
CA ARG A 151 14.41 13.06 -3.45
C ARG A 151 14.82 13.55 -4.85
N ALA A 152 16.06 13.91 -5.05
CA ALA A 152 16.58 14.33 -6.36
C ALA A 152 16.51 13.19 -7.37
N LEU A 153 16.89 11.97 -6.97
CA LEU A 153 16.84 10.77 -7.79
C LEU A 153 15.40 10.42 -8.17
N GLU A 154 14.47 10.49 -7.21
CA GLU A 154 13.03 10.30 -7.43
C GLU A 154 12.50 11.34 -8.43
N THR A 155 12.83 12.63 -8.23
CA THR A 155 12.41 13.71 -9.11
C THR A 155 12.98 13.56 -10.53
N TYR A 156 14.22 13.09 -10.67
CA TYR A 156 14.81 12.76 -11.97
C TYR A 156 13.99 11.68 -12.68
N ALA A 157 13.70 10.57 -12.02
CA ALA A 157 12.91 9.48 -12.59
C ALA A 157 11.52 9.94 -13.02
N LEU A 158 10.84 10.71 -12.20
CA LEU A 158 9.51 11.29 -12.47
C LEU A 158 9.49 12.17 -13.72
N ARG A 159 10.49 13.04 -13.89
CA ARG A 159 10.58 13.94 -15.05
C ARG A 159 10.87 13.18 -16.35
N ARG A 160 11.59 12.06 -16.27
CA ARG A 160 12.05 11.28 -17.42
C ARG A 160 11.11 10.18 -17.88
N ALA A 161 10.21 9.70 -17.01
CA ALA A 161 9.16 8.75 -17.39
C ALA A 161 8.19 9.38 -18.39
N ASP A 162 7.63 8.60 -19.31
CA ASP A 162 6.67 9.08 -20.32
C ASP A 162 5.30 9.35 -19.73
N ALA A 163 4.91 8.59 -18.70
CA ALA A 163 3.74 8.86 -17.84
C ALA A 163 4.06 8.49 -16.41
N VAL A 164 3.37 9.14 -15.47
CA VAL A 164 3.47 8.87 -14.04
C VAL A 164 2.10 8.44 -13.53
N THR A 165 2.06 7.36 -12.76
CA THR A 165 0.85 6.97 -12.02
C THR A 165 1.12 7.03 -10.53
N THR A 166 0.08 7.29 -9.73
CA THR A 166 0.18 7.34 -8.28
C THR A 166 -1.10 6.84 -7.64
N ILE A 167 -1.07 6.54 -6.34
CA ILE A 167 -2.16 5.84 -5.66
C ILE A 167 -3.19 6.76 -5.02
N CYS A 168 -2.96 8.07 -4.99
CA CYS A 168 -3.82 9.02 -4.28
C CYS A 168 -3.54 10.47 -4.71
N ASP A 169 -4.49 11.36 -4.41
CA ASP A 169 -4.38 12.79 -4.72
C ASP A 169 -3.35 13.51 -3.83
N GLY A 170 -3.10 13.03 -2.61
CA GLY A 170 -2.02 13.54 -1.77
C GLY A 170 -0.67 13.45 -2.47
N LEU A 171 -0.32 12.27 -2.99
CA LEU A 171 0.90 12.08 -3.78
C LEU A 171 0.87 12.88 -5.09
N ARG A 172 -0.27 12.95 -5.79
CA ARG A 172 -0.39 13.73 -7.03
C ARG A 172 -0.06 15.20 -6.79
N ARG A 173 -0.58 15.81 -5.71
CA ARG A 173 -0.27 17.21 -5.35
C ARG A 173 1.23 17.41 -5.11
N GLU A 174 1.86 16.50 -4.38
CA GLU A 174 3.31 16.55 -4.14
C GLU A 174 4.12 16.39 -5.44
N LEU A 175 3.71 15.49 -6.34
CA LEU A 175 4.34 15.31 -7.65
C LEU A 175 4.26 16.59 -8.49
N CYS A 176 3.12 17.27 -8.51
CA CYS A 176 2.97 18.58 -9.16
C CYS A 176 3.89 19.63 -8.52
N ALA A 177 3.98 19.67 -7.20
CA ALA A 177 4.87 20.58 -6.46
C ALA A 177 6.36 20.32 -6.76
N ARG A 178 6.72 19.08 -7.14
CA ARG A 178 8.08 18.72 -7.64
C ARG A 178 8.31 19.10 -9.11
N GLY A 179 7.35 19.73 -9.76
CA GLY A 179 7.42 20.18 -11.16
C GLY A 179 7.14 19.09 -12.18
N VAL A 180 6.41 18.02 -11.82
CA VAL A 180 5.87 17.05 -12.78
C VAL A 180 4.58 17.64 -13.37
N PRO A 181 4.44 17.76 -14.70
CA PRO A 181 3.23 18.31 -15.31
C PRO A 181 1.98 17.48 -14.97
N ALA A 182 0.90 18.16 -14.59
CA ALA A 182 -0.33 17.48 -14.12
C ALA A 182 -0.93 16.52 -15.15
N HIS A 183 -0.83 16.83 -16.46
CA HIS A 183 -1.32 15.96 -17.55
C HIS A 183 -0.54 14.65 -17.69
N LYS A 184 0.65 14.58 -17.11
CA LYS A 184 1.50 13.38 -17.07
C LYS A 184 1.12 12.43 -15.95
N ILE A 185 0.35 12.90 -14.95
CA ILE A 185 0.05 12.18 -13.72
C ILE A 185 -1.38 11.65 -13.76
N THR A 186 -1.54 10.34 -13.54
CA THR A 186 -2.86 9.70 -13.40
C THR A 186 -2.96 9.02 -12.03
N VAL A 187 -4.04 9.26 -11.30
CA VAL A 187 -4.31 8.58 -10.03
C VAL A 187 -4.97 7.23 -10.30
N ILE A 188 -4.30 6.18 -9.85
CA ILE A 188 -4.77 4.79 -9.85
C ILE A 188 -4.98 4.41 -8.39
N PRO A 189 -6.16 4.65 -7.82
CA PRO A 189 -6.35 4.59 -6.38
C PRO A 189 -6.15 3.19 -5.80
N ASN A 190 -5.83 3.14 -4.51
CA ASN A 190 -5.92 1.92 -3.74
C ASN A 190 -7.36 1.39 -3.78
N ALA A 191 -7.50 0.09 -3.90
CA ALA A 191 -8.77 -0.59 -4.07
C ALA A 191 -8.80 -1.89 -3.25
N VAL A 192 -9.95 -2.51 -3.19
CA VAL A 192 -10.17 -3.77 -2.49
C VAL A 192 -11.05 -4.69 -3.35
N ASP A 193 -10.88 -5.98 -3.18
CA ASP A 193 -11.81 -6.97 -3.70
C ASP A 193 -12.87 -7.25 -2.64
N ALA A 194 -14.01 -6.58 -2.75
CA ALA A 194 -15.11 -6.76 -1.81
C ALA A 194 -15.69 -8.18 -1.81
N GLY A 195 -15.50 -8.94 -2.89
CA GLY A 195 -15.91 -10.34 -3.00
C GLY A 195 -14.99 -11.33 -2.31
N ALA A 196 -13.71 -11.00 -2.19
CA ALA A 196 -12.70 -11.88 -1.59
C ALA A 196 -12.81 -12.00 -0.06
N PHE A 197 -13.48 -11.04 0.60
CA PHE A 197 -13.60 -10.99 2.07
C PHE A 197 -14.93 -11.56 2.56
N LYS A 198 -15.22 -12.81 2.22
CA LYS A 198 -16.41 -13.53 2.70
C LYS A 198 -15.99 -14.63 3.68
N ALA A 199 -15.62 -14.26 4.91
CA ALA A 199 -15.48 -15.23 5.97
C ALA A 199 -16.79 -15.27 6.80
N PRO A 200 -17.32 -16.45 7.13
CA PRO A 200 -18.41 -16.55 8.10
C PRO A 200 -17.92 -16.14 9.47
N HIS A 201 -18.84 -15.68 10.32
CA HIS A 201 -18.55 -15.47 11.72
C HIS A 201 -18.03 -16.78 12.34
N ASN A 202 -16.97 -16.69 13.16
CA ASN A 202 -16.34 -17.84 13.81
C ASN A 202 -16.44 -17.75 15.33
N PRO A 203 -17.54 -18.29 15.93
CA PRO A 203 -17.73 -18.23 17.38
C PRO A 203 -16.66 -18.97 18.18
N ALA A 204 -16.06 -20.01 17.61
CA ALA A 204 -14.99 -20.74 18.27
C ALA A 204 -13.74 -19.84 18.43
N LEU A 205 -13.38 -19.10 17.39
CA LEU A 205 -12.27 -18.15 17.44
C LEU A 205 -12.60 -17.00 18.43
N ALA A 206 -13.83 -16.51 18.45
CA ALA A 206 -14.26 -15.48 19.41
C ALA A 206 -14.06 -15.95 20.86
N ARG A 207 -14.52 -17.18 21.19
CA ARG A 207 -14.34 -17.77 22.52
C ARG A 207 -12.86 -18.01 22.87
N THR A 208 -12.08 -18.54 21.94
CA THR A 208 -10.62 -18.76 22.15
C THR A 208 -9.88 -17.48 22.49
N LEU A 209 -10.32 -16.35 21.92
CA LEU A 209 -9.72 -15.03 22.16
C LEU A 209 -10.39 -14.25 23.31
N GLY A 210 -11.41 -14.82 23.97
CA GLY A 210 -12.14 -14.13 25.05
C GLY A 210 -12.93 -12.91 24.59
N LEU A 211 -13.41 -12.93 23.33
CA LEU A 211 -14.13 -11.81 22.69
C LEU A 211 -15.64 -12.08 22.57
N ASP A 212 -16.08 -13.31 22.85
CA ASP A 212 -17.48 -13.71 22.69
C ASP A 212 -18.40 -12.91 23.65
N GLY A 213 -19.48 -12.36 23.11
CA GLY A 213 -20.43 -11.53 23.86
C GLY A 213 -19.95 -10.12 24.22
N HIS A 214 -18.78 -9.68 23.74
CA HIS A 214 -18.23 -8.36 24.00
C HIS A 214 -18.32 -7.45 22.76
N PRO A 215 -18.56 -6.13 22.93
CA PRO A 215 -18.27 -5.18 21.86
C PRO A 215 -16.75 -5.14 21.62
N VAL A 216 -16.35 -5.24 20.35
CA VAL A 216 -14.94 -5.34 19.98
C VAL A 216 -14.52 -4.20 19.06
N ILE A 217 -13.55 -3.41 19.48
CA ILE A 217 -12.81 -2.54 18.58
C ILE A 217 -11.50 -3.21 18.20
N GLY A 218 -10.93 -2.89 17.03
CA GLY A 218 -9.72 -3.58 16.62
C GLY A 218 -8.88 -2.89 15.57
N PHE A 219 -7.62 -3.36 15.51
CA PHE A 219 -6.68 -3.04 14.45
C PHE A 219 -6.05 -4.33 13.94
N ILE A 220 -6.02 -4.47 12.62
CA ILE A 220 -5.41 -5.63 11.94
C ILE A 220 -4.32 -5.13 11.01
N GLY A 221 -3.07 -5.54 11.24
CA GLY A 221 -1.94 -5.14 10.42
C GLY A 221 -0.61 -5.02 11.16
N SER A 222 0.40 -4.43 10.51
CA SER A 222 1.72 -4.26 11.11
C SER A 222 1.75 -3.12 12.13
N PHE A 223 2.45 -3.35 13.25
CA PHE A 223 2.57 -2.39 14.36
C PHE A 223 3.77 -1.47 14.15
N TYR A 224 3.62 -0.51 13.23
CA TYR A 224 4.57 0.59 13.04
C TYR A 224 4.17 1.81 13.88
N ALA A 225 5.15 2.63 14.23
CA ALA A 225 4.94 3.82 15.07
C ALA A 225 3.90 4.78 14.47
N TYR A 226 3.94 5.00 13.15
CA TYR A 226 3.01 5.90 12.46
C TYR A 226 1.56 5.41 12.45
N GLU A 227 1.27 4.13 12.72
CA GLU A 227 -0.09 3.63 12.85
C GLU A 227 -0.78 4.11 14.14
N GLY A 228 -0.01 4.62 15.13
CA GLY A 228 -0.54 5.33 16.29
C GLY A 228 -1.23 4.43 17.32
N LEU A 229 -0.92 3.13 17.38
CA LEU A 229 -1.58 2.18 18.31
C LEU A 229 -1.39 2.55 19.78
N ALA A 230 -0.29 3.24 20.12
CA ALA A 230 -0.10 3.78 21.47
C ALA A 230 -1.17 4.84 21.83
N LEU A 231 -1.65 5.63 20.86
CA LEU A 231 -2.76 6.57 21.07
C LEU A 231 -4.06 5.80 21.36
N LEU A 232 -4.33 4.71 20.62
CA LEU A 232 -5.49 3.87 20.85
C LEU A 232 -5.48 3.27 22.26
N LEU A 233 -4.33 2.74 22.72
CA LEU A 233 -4.21 2.23 24.08
C LEU A 233 -4.46 3.31 25.15
N ARG A 234 -3.96 4.55 24.95
CA ARG A 234 -4.21 5.67 25.86
C ARG A 234 -5.67 6.12 25.87
N ALA A 235 -6.44 5.89 24.80
CA ALA A 235 -7.87 6.17 24.75
C ALA A 235 -8.71 5.10 25.46
N MET A 236 -8.20 3.87 25.65
CA MET A 236 -8.92 2.75 26.24
C MET A 236 -9.48 3.03 27.66
N PRO A 237 -8.73 3.62 28.61
CA PRO A 237 -9.27 3.87 29.96
C PRO A 237 -10.56 4.69 29.92
N ARG A 238 -10.63 5.72 29.07
CA ARG A 238 -11.83 6.54 28.87
C ARG A 238 -12.99 5.73 28.30
N MET A 239 -12.71 4.88 27.31
CA MET A 239 -13.71 4.01 26.69
C MET A 239 -14.21 2.94 27.66
N LEU A 240 -13.32 2.33 28.45
CA LEU A 240 -13.67 1.30 29.45
C LEU A 240 -14.47 1.88 30.61
N ALA A 241 -14.24 3.14 31.03
CA ALA A 241 -15.05 3.81 32.03
C ALA A 241 -16.52 3.96 31.61
N ALA A 242 -16.77 4.17 30.31
CA ALA A 242 -18.12 4.28 29.75
C ALA A 242 -18.71 2.92 29.33
N GLN A 243 -17.88 2.00 28.88
CA GLN A 243 -18.26 0.66 28.40
C GLN A 243 -17.28 -0.42 28.94
N PRO A 244 -17.49 -0.90 30.16
CA PRO A 244 -16.57 -1.86 30.81
C PRO A 244 -16.44 -3.21 30.08
N ALA A 245 -17.46 -3.58 29.30
CA ALA A 245 -17.44 -4.80 28.50
C ALA A 245 -16.61 -4.70 27.21
N LEU A 246 -16.13 -3.51 26.83
CA LEU A 246 -15.37 -3.28 25.60
C LEU A 246 -14.08 -4.10 25.59
N ARG A 247 -13.73 -4.65 24.42
CA ARG A 247 -12.46 -5.33 24.18
C ARG A 247 -11.74 -4.70 22.98
N LEU A 248 -10.42 -4.70 23.04
CA LEU A 248 -9.56 -4.29 21.96
C LEU A 248 -8.81 -5.50 21.37
N LEU A 249 -9.01 -5.79 20.10
CA LEU A 249 -8.27 -6.81 19.36
C LEU A 249 -7.14 -6.17 18.53
N LEU A 250 -5.90 -6.54 18.82
CA LEU A 250 -4.71 -6.19 18.05
C LEU A 250 -4.18 -7.43 17.35
N ALA A 251 -4.51 -7.60 16.06
CA ALA A 251 -4.04 -8.73 15.26
C ALA A 251 -2.92 -8.28 14.30
N GLY A 252 -1.73 -8.80 14.52
CA GLY A 252 -0.54 -8.41 13.77
C GLY A 252 0.72 -8.47 14.59
N GLY A 253 1.71 -7.67 14.21
CA GLY A 253 2.98 -7.57 14.92
C GLY A 253 3.89 -6.56 14.23
N GLY A 254 5.00 -6.25 14.85
CA GLY A 254 5.94 -5.28 14.29
C GLY A 254 6.85 -4.66 15.33
N PRO A 255 7.63 -3.63 14.97
CA PRO A 255 8.61 -3.03 15.87
C PRO A 255 8.02 -2.49 17.18
N GLN A 256 6.72 -2.14 17.19
CA GLN A 256 6.06 -1.58 18.37
C GLN A 256 5.44 -2.64 19.30
N ASP A 257 5.45 -3.94 18.98
CA ASP A 257 4.73 -4.98 19.73
C ASP A 257 5.07 -4.96 21.24
N ALA A 258 6.35 -5.05 21.58
CA ALA A 258 6.80 -5.05 22.97
C ALA A 258 6.44 -3.76 23.72
N ALA A 259 6.58 -2.60 23.07
CA ALA A 259 6.25 -1.31 23.66
C ALA A 259 4.73 -1.16 23.89
N LEU A 260 3.89 -1.68 22.99
CA LEU A 260 2.43 -1.65 23.14
C LEU A 260 1.96 -2.54 24.29
N ARG A 261 2.54 -3.74 24.45
CA ARG A 261 2.24 -4.62 25.60
C ARG A 261 2.63 -3.96 26.94
N ALA A 262 3.82 -3.40 27.00
CA ALA A 262 4.27 -2.68 28.19
C ALA A 262 3.36 -1.48 28.52
N LEU A 263 2.89 -0.75 27.49
CA LEU A 263 1.96 0.37 27.67
C LEU A 263 0.59 -0.11 28.17
N ALA A 264 0.08 -1.23 27.68
CA ALA A 264 -1.19 -1.81 28.15
C ALA A 264 -1.11 -2.18 29.64
N ALA A 265 0.00 -2.80 30.08
CA ALA A 265 0.27 -3.11 31.48
C ALA A 265 0.36 -1.83 32.33
N GLN A 266 1.12 -0.83 31.89
CA GLN A 266 1.24 0.45 32.57
C GLN A 266 -0.11 1.16 32.79
N LEU A 267 -1.02 1.02 31.83
CA LEU A 267 -2.36 1.59 31.88
C LEU A 267 -3.37 0.71 32.66
N GLY A 268 -2.97 -0.48 33.10
CA GLY A 268 -3.85 -1.43 33.82
C GLY A 268 -5.01 -1.97 32.98
N ILE A 269 -4.84 -2.04 31.65
CA ILE A 269 -5.91 -2.45 30.69
C ILE A 269 -5.65 -3.79 30.00
N GLU A 270 -4.66 -4.57 30.47
CA GLU A 270 -4.29 -5.86 29.84
C GLU A 270 -5.47 -6.82 29.72
N TYR A 271 -6.37 -6.82 30.70
CA TYR A 271 -7.58 -7.65 30.73
C TYR A 271 -8.55 -7.36 29.58
N ALA A 272 -8.48 -6.16 29.00
CA ALA A 272 -9.35 -5.69 27.92
C ALA A 272 -8.67 -5.69 26.54
N VAL A 273 -7.37 -6.02 26.46
CA VAL A 273 -6.59 -5.97 25.22
C VAL A 273 -6.10 -7.35 24.81
N VAL A 274 -6.52 -7.81 23.65
CA VAL A 274 -6.11 -9.10 23.07
C VAL A 274 -5.07 -8.87 22.00
N PHE A 275 -3.85 -9.33 22.24
CA PHE A 275 -2.77 -9.35 21.25
C PHE A 275 -2.74 -10.73 20.56
N ALA A 276 -3.38 -10.86 19.40
CA ALA A 276 -3.50 -12.12 18.68
C ALA A 276 -2.21 -12.57 17.95
N GLY A 277 -1.19 -11.70 17.90
CA GLY A 277 0.03 -11.99 17.14
C GLY A 277 -0.18 -11.91 15.62
N ARG A 278 0.81 -12.36 14.86
CA ARG A 278 0.76 -12.37 13.39
C ARG A 278 -0.19 -13.45 12.90
N VAL A 279 -1.14 -13.05 12.08
CA VAL A 279 -2.17 -13.90 11.50
C VAL A 279 -1.82 -14.20 10.04
N PRO A 280 -1.87 -15.47 9.59
CA PRO A 280 -1.73 -15.82 8.19
C PRO A 280 -2.77 -15.08 7.32
N HIS A 281 -2.37 -14.61 6.13
CA HIS A 281 -3.23 -13.80 5.27
C HIS A 281 -4.59 -14.47 4.96
N ALA A 282 -4.60 -15.77 4.76
CA ALA A 282 -5.82 -16.55 4.52
C ALA A 282 -6.84 -16.51 5.69
N GLN A 283 -6.38 -16.20 6.91
CA GLN A 283 -7.23 -16.14 8.11
C GLN A 283 -7.64 -14.72 8.48
N VAL A 284 -7.04 -13.70 7.88
CA VAL A 284 -7.27 -12.27 8.21
C VAL A 284 -8.75 -11.91 8.16
N ALA A 285 -9.50 -12.41 7.18
CA ALA A 285 -10.94 -12.18 7.06
C ALA A 285 -11.74 -12.66 8.29
N ALA A 286 -11.35 -13.79 8.91
CA ALA A 286 -12.01 -14.29 10.12
C ALA A 286 -11.80 -13.36 11.33
N TYR A 287 -10.62 -12.74 11.44
CA TYR A 287 -10.34 -11.76 12.51
C TYR A 287 -11.12 -10.46 12.32
N TYR A 288 -11.29 -9.99 11.08
CA TYR A 288 -12.17 -8.85 10.81
C TYR A 288 -13.61 -9.13 11.25
N GLN A 289 -14.10 -10.38 11.13
CA GLN A 289 -15.46 -10.74 11.55
C GLN A 289 -15.68 -10.65 13.07
N LEU A 290 -14.61 -10.63 13.87
CA LEU A 290 -14.67 -10.45 15.34
C LEU A 290 -14.73 -8.97 15.76
N VAL A 291 -14.47 -8.04 14.85
CA VAL A 291 -14.36 -6.60 15.15
C VAL A 291 -15.63 -5.87 14.72
N ASP A 292 -16.21 -5.08 15.61
CA ASP A 292 -17.36 -4.20 15.31
C ASP A 292 -16.91 -2.89 14.67
N ILE A 293 -15.83 -2.29 15.24
CA ILE A 293 -15.27 -1.01 14.82
C ILE A 293 -13.76 -1.16 14.60
N CYS A 294 -13.31 -1.00 13.37
CA CYS A 294 -11.89 -0.92 13.05
C CYS A 294 -11.37 0.49 13.31
N VAL A 295 -10.27 0.61 14.07
CA VAL A 295 -9.71 1.89 14.48
C VAL A 295 -8.33 2.08 13.86
N TYR A 296 -8.15 3.21 13.17
CA TYR A 296 -6.92 3.59 12.45
C TYR A 296 -6.38 4.93 12.95
N PRO A 297 -5.66 4.96 14.08
CA PRO A 297 -5.26 6.20 14.76
C PRO A 297 -3.92 6.75 14.25
N ARG A 298 -3.70 6.78 12.94
CA ARG A 298 -2.45 7.25 12.33
C ARG A 298 -2.03 8.60 12.88
N LEU A 299 -0.73 8.72 13.16
CA LEU A 299 -0.14 9.96 13.62
C LEU A 299 0.01 10.96 12.47
N PRO A 300 -0.11 12.28 12.75
CA PRO A 300 0.05 13.33 11.73
C PRO A 300 1.54 13.47 11.38
N MET A 301 1.94 12.86 10.29
CA MET A 301 3.29 12.94 9.74
C MET A 301 3.23 12.88 8.22
N ARG A 302 4.34 13.23 7.57
CA ARG A 302 4.36 13.43 6.12
C ARG A 302 3.88 12.19 5.34
N LEU A 303 4.27 10.98 5.75
CA LEU A 303 3.82 9.74 5.13
C LEU A 303 2.29 9.60 5.21
N THR A 304 1.71 9.81 6.39
CA THR A 304 0.28 9.59 6.63
C THR A 304 -0.59 10.71 6.02
N GLU A 305 -0.03 11.91 5.88
CA GLU A 305 -0.68 13.01 5.17
C GLU A 305 -0.75 12.78 3.65
N LEU A 306 0.25 12.12 3.07
CA LEU A 306 0.35 11.98 1.63
C LEU A 306 -0.21 10.65 1.10
N VAL A 307 -0.22 9.58 1.92
CA VAL A 307 -0.42 8.20 1.44
C VAL A 307 -1.69 7.57 2.01
N THR A 308 -2.58 7.14 1.13
CA THR A 308 -3.79 6.38 1.50
C THR A 308 -3.45 4.94 1.86
N PRO A 309 -3.94 4.40 3.00
CA PRO A 309 -3.80 3.00 3.36
C PRO A 309 -4.83 2.08 2.69
N LEU A 310 -4.55 0.77 2.67
CA LEU A 310 -5.50 -0.26 2.23
C LEU A 310 -6.47 -0.69 3.36
N LYS A 311 -6.02 -0.68 4.61
CA LYS A 311 -6.74 -1.22 5.77
C LYS A 311 -8.16 -0.69 5.96
N PRO A 312 -8.43 0.63 5.87
CA PRO A 312 -9.81 1.13 5.96
C PRO A 312 -10.72 0.58 4.86
N LEU A 313 -10.20 0.42 3.63
CA LEU A 313 -10.96 -0.16 2.52
C LEU A 313 -11.28 -1.64 2.76
N GLU A 314 -10.33 -2.40 3.33
CA GLU A 314 -10.52 -3.79 3.71
C GLU A 314 -11.60 -3.91 4.81
N ALA A 315 -11.58 -3.04 5.82
CA ALA A 315 -12.60 -2.99 6.86
C ALA A 315 -13.99 -2.69 6.30
N MET A 316 -14.10 -1.66 5.45
CA MET A 316 -15.34 -1.29 4.76
C MET A 316 -15.87 -2.43 3.89
N ALA A 317 -14.98 -3.12 3.16
CA ALA A 317 -15.33 -4.28 2.34
C ALA A 317 -15.87 -5.45 3.15
N GLN A 318 -15.50 -5.56 4.41
CA GLN A 318 -16.00 -6.57 5.34
C GLN A 318 -17.21 -6.10 6.17
N GLY A 319 -17.75 -4.93 5.86
CA GLY A 319 -18.89 -4.36 6.55
C GLY A 319 -18.59 -3.94 7.99
N ARG A 320 -17.32 -3.63 8.29
CA ARG A 320 -16.93 -3.12 9.61
C ARG A 320 -17.04 -1.59 9.63
N LEU A 321 -17.38 -1.06 10.80
CA LEU A 321 -17.33 0.39 11.01
C LEU A 321 -15.88 0.84 11.04
N VAL A 322 -15.62 2.05 10.56
CA VAL A 322 -14.29 2.65 10.51
C VAL A 322 -14.24 3.92 11.34
N VAL A 323 -13.31 3.98 12.28
CA VAL A 323 -12.91 5.20 12.99
C VAL A 323 -11.46 5.48 12.63
N ALA A 324 -11.16 6.63 12.07
CA ALA A 324 -9.83 6.96 11.58
C ALA A 324 -9.42 8.39 11.98
N SER A 325 -8.12 8.60 12.22
CA SER A 325 -7.61 9.97 12.40
C SER A 325 -7.77 10.79 11.12
N ASP A 326 -7.92 12.11 11.24
CA ASP A 326 -8.15 13.02 10.12
C ASP A 326 -6.88 13.41 9.34
N VAL A 327 -5.88 12.52 9.28
CA VAL A 327 -4.71 12.69 8.40
C VAL A 327 -5.11 12.65 6.93
N GLY A 328 -4.33 13.30 6.06
CA GLY A 328 -4.64 13.46 4.64
C GLY A 328 -4.96 12.14 3.91
N GLY A 329 -4.19 11.08 4.20
CA GLY A 329 -4.44 9.77 3.62
C GLY A 329 -5.76 9.14 4.03
N HIS A 330 -6.28 9.43 5.22
CA HIS A 330 -7.60 8.97 5.65
C HIS A 330 -8.73 9.84 5.12
N ARG A 331 -8.56 11.18 5.11
CA ARG A 331 -9.56 12.10 4.54
C ARG A 331 -9.89 11.81 3.07
N GLU A 332 -8.98 11.19 2.33
CA GLU A 332 -9.22 10.77 0.95
C GLU A 332 -10.07 9.49 0.85
N LEU A 333 -10.17 8.71 1.92
CA LEU A 333 -10.88 7.41 1.95
C LEU A 333 -12.16 7.44 2.78
N VAL A 334 -12.20 8.29 3.80
CA VAL A 334 -13.30 8.32 4.78
C VAL A 334 -13.99 9.66 4.71
N GLU A 335 -15.25 9.66 4.32
CA GLU A 335 -16.16 10.79 4.45
C GLU A 335 -16.83 10.72 5.81
N HIS A 336 -16.54 11.74 6.67
CA HIS A 336 -17.01 11.77 8.05
C HIS A 336 -18.55 11.69 8.13
N GLY A 337 -19.07 10.77 8.95
CA GLY A 337 -20.51 10.57 9.12
C GLY A 337 -21.21 9.84 7.98
N LYS A 338 -20.49 9.45 6.90
CA LYS A 338 -21.06 8.75 5.75
C LYS A 338 -20.42 7.39 5.51
N THR A 339 -19.10 7.31 5.38
CA THR A 339 -18.39 6.04 5.18
C THR A 339 -17.57 5.61 6.40
N GLY A 340 -17.51 6.43 7.42
CA GLY A 340 -16.82 6.21 8.68
C GLY A 340 -16.77 7.49 9.50
N MET A 341 -16.08 7.42 10.63
CA MET A 341 -15.88 8.58 11.51
C MET A 341 -14.43 9.03 11.47
N LEU A 342 -14.21 10.33 11.32
CA LEU A 342 -12.90 10.94 11.47
C LEU A 342 -12.80 11.64 12.83
N PHE A 343 -11.64 11.50 13.48
CA PHE A 343 -11.31 12.20 14.71
C PHE A 343 -10.00 12.98 14.55
N ARG A 344 -9.77 14.00 15.36
CA ARG A 344 -8.56 14.83 15.31
C ARG A 344 -7.31 13.98 15.58
N ALA A 345 -6.38 13.95 14.64
CA ALA A 345 -5.14 13.19 14.72
C ALA A 345 -4.32 13.58 15.96
N GLY A 346 -3.80 12.56 16.68
CA GLY A 346 -3.04 12.77 17.91
C GLY A 346 -3.88 13.01 19.18
N ASP A 347 -5.20 13.03 19.08
CA ASP A 347 -6.12 13.31 20.18
C ASP A 347 -6.81 12.02 20.67
N ALA A 348 -6.39 11.51 21.84
CA ALA A 348 -6.94 10.29 22.43
C ALA A 348 -8.39 10.46 22.93
N GLU A 349 -8.75 11.65 23.38
CA GLU A 349 -10.11 11.96 23.83
C GLU A 349 -11.09 12.00 22.64
N ALA A 350 -10.69 12.67 21.54
CA ALA A 350 -11.49 12.69 20.31
C ALA A 350 -11.67 11.29 19.72
N LEU A 351 -10.63 10.43 19.81
CA LEU A 351 -10.72 9.03 19.40
C LEU A 351 -11.75 8.28 20.28
N ALA A 352 -11.63 8.42 21.62
CA ALA A 352 -12.54 7.75 22.54
C ALA A 352 -14.00 8.14 22.29
N LEU A 353 -14.27 9.45 22.13
CA LEU A 353 -15.61 9.95 21.83
C LEU A 353 -16.15 9.43 20.49
N ALA A 354 -15.32 9.37 19.45
CA ALA A 354 -15.75 8.85 18.14
C ALA A 354 -16.15 7.37 18.21
N VAL A 355 -15.44 6.55 18.98
CA VAL A 355 -15.78 5.14 19.21
C VAL A 355 -17.05 5.01 20.04
N LEU A 356 -17.14 5.72 21.18
CA LEU A 356 -18.29 5.65 22.08
C LEU A 356 -19.58 6.10 21.39
N ASN A 357 -19.55 7.14 20.58
CA ASN A 357 -20.70 7.60 19.79
C ASN A 357 -21.25 6.51 18.88
N LEU A 358 -20.39 5.72 18.25
CA LEU A 358 -20.83 4.60 17.42
C LEU A 358 -21.40 3.44 18.25
N LEU A 359 -20.83 3.13 19.41
CA LEU A 359 -21.33 2.08 20.30
C LEU A 359 -22.72 2.41 20.86
N LEU A 360 -23.02 3.69 21.05
CA LEU A 360 -24.30 4.18 21.60
C LEU A 360 -25.38 4.43 20.53
N ALA A 361 -25.04 4.40 19.23
CA ALA A 361 -25.96 4.73 18.14
C ALA A 361 -26.08 3.60 17.10
N PRO A 362 -26.59 2.40 17.45
CA PRO A 362 -26.61 1.24 16.56
C PRO A 362 -27.42 1.45 15.27
N ALA A 363 -28.45 2.30 15.29
CA ALA A 363 -29.25 2.60 14.08
C ALA A 363 -28.43 3.32 13.00
N SER A 364 -27.61 4.32 13.37
CA SER A 364 -26.72 5.01 12.42
C SER A 364 -25.58 4.12 11.92
N CYS A 365 -25.13 3.16 12.72
CA CYS A 365 -24.10 2.19 12.33
C CYS A 365 -24.50 1.36 11.11
N ALA A 366 -25.76 0.95 10.99
CA ALA A 366 -26.24 0.18 9.85
C ALA A 366 -26.19 0.99 8.54
N VAL A 367 -26.47 2.29 8.62
CA VAL A 367 -26.37 3.21 7.48
C VAL A 367 -24.92 3.40 7.07
N LEU A 368 -24.04 3.70 8.02
CA LEU A 368 -22.61 3.87 7.79
C LEU A 368 -21.98 2.63 7.12
N ARG A 369 -22.24 1.43 7.66
CA ARG A 369 -21.75 0.16 7.07
C ARG A 369 -22.18 -0.01 5.61
N ARG A 370 -23.46 0.26 5.32
CA ARG A 370 -24.01 0.14 3.98
C ARG A 370 -23.39 1.13 3.02
N GLN A 371 -23.25 2.39 3.41
CA GLN A 371 -22.63 3.44 2.59
C GLN A 371 -21.15 3.16 2.36
N ALA A 372 -20.41 2.76 3.40
CA ALA A 372 -19.00 2.37 3.30
C ALA A 372 -18.82 1.17 2.35
N ARG A 373 -19.69 0.18 2.43
CA ARG A 373 -19.68 -0.99 1.54
C ARG A 373 -19.95 -0.59 0.09
N THR A 374 -20.98 0.22 -0.17
CA THR A 374 -21.28 0.74 -1.51
C THR A 374 -20.08 1.51 -2.08
N PHE A 375 -19.45 2.39 -1.30
CA PHE A 375 -18.28 3.15 -1.73
C PHE A 375 -17.14 2.24 -2.21
N VAL A 376 -16.80 1.19 -1.47
CA VAL A 376 -15.71 0.30 -1.91
C VAL A 376 -16.09 -0.56 -3.12
N GLU A 377 -17.34 -0.96 -3.24
CA GLU A 377 -17.83 -1.76 -4.38
C GLU A 377 -17.88 -0.94 -5.68
N THR A 378 -18.28 0.33 -5.59
CA THR A 378 -18.45 1.18 -6.78
C THR A 378 -17.19 1.95 -7.15
N GLU A 379 -16.51 2.55 -6.19
CA GLU A 379 -15.43 3.51 -6.46
C GLU A 379 -14.03 2.94 -6.18
N ARG A 380 -13.93 1.97 -5.28
CA ARG A 380 -12.65 1.41 -4.81
C ARG A 380 -12.51 -0.08 -5.11
N SER A 381 -13.18 -0.57 -6.17
CA SER A 381 -12.95 -1.92 -6.69
C SER A 381 -11.68 -1.95 -7.55
N TRP A 382 -10.98 -3.08 -7.56
CA TRP A 382 -9.79 -3.23 -8.40
C TRP A 382 -10.11 -3.11 -9.89
N GLY A 383 -11.31 -3.52 -10.35
CA GLY A 383 -11.75 -3.33 -11.73
C GLY A 383 -11.79 -1.85 -12.12
N ALA A 384 -12.47 -1.02 -11.31
CA ALA A 384 -12.57 0.42 -11.54
C ALA A 384 -11.20 1.12 -11.45
N SER A 385 -10.35 0.72 -10.49
CA SER A 385 -9.03 1.30 -10.33
C SER A 385 -8.11 0.97 -11.50
N VAL A 386 -7.97 -0.30 -11.86
CA VAL A 386 -7.05 -0.77 -12.92
C VAL A 386 -7.52 -0.34 -14.31
N GLY A 387 -8.82 -0.18 -14.52
CA GLY A 387 -9.38 0.38 -15.77
C GLY A 387 -8.80 1.75 -16.12
N ARG A 388 -8.39 2.55 -15.12
CA ARG A 388 -7.76 3.88 -15.33
C ARG A 388 -6.38 3.83 -15.99
N TYR A 389 -5.71 2.67 -16.04
CA TYR A 389 -4.48 2.53 -16.85
C TYR A 389 -4.74 2.52 -18.35
N ALA A 390 -5.94 2.09 -18.80
CA ALA A 390 -6.23 1.89 -20.20
C ALA A 390 -5.96 3.12 -21.08
N PRO A 391 -6.48 4.33 -20.77
CA PRO A 391 -6.20 5.52 -21.56
C PRO A 391 -4.71 5.93 -21.52
N VAL A 392 -4.01 5.70 -20.41
CA VAL A 392 -2.57 5.99 -20.28
C VAL A 392 -1.77 5.11 -21.24
N TYR A 393 -1.99 3.80 -21.19
CA TYR A 393 -1.27 2.85 -22.01
C TYR A 393 -1.61 2.99 -23.51
N ALA A 394 -2.89 3.21 -23.84
CA ALA A 394 -3.34 3.41 -25.22
C ALA A 394 -2.65 4.62 -25.87
N ARG A 395 -2.58 5.75 -25.16
CA ARG A 395 -1.89 6.96 -25.61
C ARG A 395 -0.41 6.71 -25.88
N LEU A 396 0.29 6.04 -24.97
CA LEU A 396 1.71 5.76 -25.09
C LEU A 396 2.01 4.77 -26.23
N ALA A 397 1.21 3.73 -26.37
CA ALA A 397 1.35 2.76 -27.44
C ALA A 397 1.05 3.37 -28.83
N ALA A 398 0.11 4.31 -28.92
CA ALA A 398 -0.16 5.06 -30.16
C ALA A 398 1.02 5.97 -30.53
N ALA A 399 1.55 6.75 -29.57
CA ALA A 399 2.71 7.62 -29.80
C ALA A 399 3.94 6.82 -30.29
N ARG A 400 4.19 5.64 -29.72
CA ARG A 400 5.27 4.75 -30.17
C ARG A 400 5.12 4.30 -31.62
N ARG A 401 3.90 3.94 -32.02
CA ARG A 401 3.62 3.51 -33.43
C ARG A 401 3.89 4.63 -34.42
N VAL A 402 3.48 5.86 -34.11
CA VAL A 402 3.73 7.03 -34.95
C VAL A 402 5.23 7.30 -35.07
N ALA A 403 5.98 7.27 -33.97
CA ALA A 403 7.43 7.46 -33.99
C ALA A 403 8.16 6.37 -34.80
N GLY A 404 7.71 5.11 -34.71
CA GLY A 404 8.23 3.99 -35.47
C GLY A 404 8.02 4.13 -36.99
N VAL A 405 6.87 4.65 -37.40
CA VAL A 405 6.57 4.93 -38.81
C VAL A 405 7.42 6.10 -39.34
N ALA A 406 7.59 7.17 -38.56
CA ALA A 406 8.40 8.34 -38.95
C ALA A 406 9.90 8.02 -39.04
N GLY A 407 10.40 7.07 -38.26
CA GLY A 407 11.81 6.63 -38.34
C GLY A 407 12.11 5.55 -39.41
N ALA A 408 11.07 5.02 -40.05
CA ALA A 408 11.17 4.02 -41.13
C ALA A 408 10.95 4.63 -42.53
N ALA A 409 10.70 5.92 -42.64
CA ALA A 409 10.68 6.62 -43.93
C ALA A 409 12.15 6.81 -44.43
N PRO A 410 12.46 6.45 -45.67
CA PRO A 410 13.83 6.44 -46.24
C PRO A 410 14.45 7.82 -46.31
#